data_8b815d84e1d895aff84eec301ab841fb
#
_entry.id   8b815d84e1d895aff84eec301ab841fb
#
_cell.length_a   1.000
_cell.length_b   1.000
_cell.length_c   1.000
_cell.angle_alpha   90.00
_cell.angle_beta   90.00
_cell.angle_gamma   90.00
#
_symmetry.space_group_name_H-M   'P 1'
#
loop_
_entity.id
_entity.type
_entity.pdbx_description
1 polymer ?
#
loop_
_entity_poly.entity_id
_entity_poly.type
_entity_poly.pdbx_seq_one_letter_code
_entity_poly.pdbx_strand_id
1 'polypeptide(L)'
;MYQVVRGSAPALRVQCVQLAVLSGVHFLVDMFGNVLPALLPVICDDFQITLALGGFVLASLPLASNGVQILTGHLRPDKTKPLFLHVGVILSASICLMAIAPRSMAGIALVVALGVVSGSGVAAAHPEGLRAIHTLDGITPSLSTAVFMTSGFFGFASGGAVSALLVAGYGLKGLYPLIPLLVLGVVTMRLARVRLAVEHDAPNGNGQSHLASARVLPFWKVLSIGIPAAVSTTLIQQLTPTYLHELGFDLAFGGFSVAMFGWGGAVGPFLWTVIAHRKGDLSASVWAFLLSTPFIVLYLMFADHRTAAWLLFGVGFSSMSAYILTVTLARESRGFNLGRRMALIVGGTWGIATLALMVLAPLADWVGTGLVLKLTPAGYVLSGLFAFQVLRQHPRVEPVRAITRIMELPGEERASA
;
A
#
# COMPACT_ATOMS: atom_id res chain seq x y z
N MET A 1 -20.97 -11.84 5.63
CA MET A 1 -21.65 -11.28 6.81
C MET A 1 -20.93 -11.84 8.02
N TYR A 2 -20.18 -11.00 8.75
CA TYR A 2 -19.45 -11.46 9.94
C TYR A 2 -20.44 -11.58 11.11
N GLN A 3 -20.54 -12.77 11.74
CA GLN A 3 -21.22 -12.89 13.01
C GLN A 3 -20.24 -12.68 14.16
N VAL A 4 -20.51 -11.66 14.97
CA VAL A 4 -19.84 -11.47 16.24
C VAL A 4 -20.50 -12.41 17.25
N VAL A 5 -19.71 -13.23 17.93
CA VAL A 5 -20.18 -14.00 19.09
C VAL A 5 -20.64 -12.96 20.13
N ARG A 6 -21.93 -12.80 20.35
CA ARG A 6 -22.53 -11.82 21.29
C ARG A 6 -22.23 -12.23 22.74
N GLY A 7 -21.05 -11.88 23.20
CA GLY A 7 -20.87 -11.47 24.60
C GLY A 7 -21.23 -9.99 24.67
N SER A 8 -21.60 -9.47 25.84
CA SER A 8 -21.92 -8.03 26.02
C SER A 8 -20.89 -7.17 25.31
N ALA A 9 -21.36 -6.35 24.33
CA ALA A 9 -20.46 -5.51 23.51
C ALA A 9 -19.60 -4.66 24.45
N PRO A 10 -18.25 -4.60 24.24
CA PRO A 10 -17.39 -3.73 25.03
C PRO A 10 -17.90 -2.30 24.94
N ALA A 11 -17.78 -1.53 26.03
CA ALA A 11 -18.16 -0.12 26.02
C ALA A 11 -17.46 0.60 24.85
N LEU A 12 -18.13 1.54 24.18
CA LEU A 12 -17.61 2.28 23.02
C LEU A 12 -16.19 2.81 23.27
N ARG A 13 -15.90 3.27 24.49
CA ARG A 13 -14.55 3.73 24.88
C ARG A 13 -13.49 2.65 24.72
N VAL A 14 -13.79 1.40 25.06
CA VAL A 14 -12.86 0.27 24.88
C VAL A 14 -12.61 0.00 23.40
N GLN A 15 -13.66 0.06 22.57
CA GLN A 15 -13.52 -0.13 21.12
C GLN A 15 -12.73 1.00 20.45
N CYS A 16 -12.89 2.25 20.91
CA CYS A 16 -12.04 3.35 20.45
C CYS A 16 -10.56 3.14 20.81
N VAL A 17 -10.25 2.62 21.99
CA VAL A 17 -8.87 2.26 22.38
C VAL A 17 -8.35 1.11 21.50
N GLN A 18 -9.16 0.09 21.26
CA GLN A 18 -8.79 -1.01 20.37
C GLN A 18 -8.51 -0.52 18.95
N LEU A 19 -9.33 0.37 18.39
CA LEU A 19 -9.10 0.97 17.09
C LEU A 19 -7.80 1.78 17.07
N ALA A 20 -7.54 2.60 18.08
CA ALA A 20 -6.31 3.39 18.16
C ALA A 20 -5.06 2.49 18.24
N VAL A 21 -5.10 1.42 19.04
CA VAL A 21 -4.01 0.43 19.15
C VAL A 21 -3.79 -0.29 17.82
N LEU A 22 -4.86 -0.78 17.17
CA LEU A 22 -4.77 -1.47 15.87
C LEU A 22 -4.22 -0.53 14.79
N SER A 23 -4.68 0.72 14.75
CA SER A 23 -4.20 1.73 13.81
C SER A 23 -2.73 2.09 14.06
N GLY A 24 -2.32 2.23 15.32
CA GLY A 24 -0.91 2.46 15.68
C GLY A 24 0.00 1.29 15.28
N VAL A 25 -0.47 0.06 15.48
CA VAL A 25 0.27 -1.14 15.05
C VAL A 25 0.33 -1.22 13.51
N HIS A 26 -0.75 -0.91 12.80
CA HIS A 26 -0.76 -0.87 11.33
C HIS A 26 0.21 0.19 10.79
N PHE A 27 0.22 1.39 11.40
CA PHE A 27 1.22 2.42 11.09
C PHE A 27 2.65 1.87 11.22
N LEU A 28 2.97 1.18 12.34
CA LEU A 28 4.30 0.63 12.55
C LEU A 28 4.63 -0.46 11.52
N VAL A 29 3.74 -1.41 11.28
CA VAL A 29 3.97 -2.52 10.32
C VAL A 29 4.26 -1.96 8.93
N ASP A 30 3.49 -0.99 8.46
CA ASP A 30 3.69 -0.39 7.15
C ASP A 30 4.92 0.52 7.10
N MET A 31 5.27 1.16 8.20
CA MET A 31 6.53 1.91 8.33
C MET A 31 7.73 0.99 8.08
N PHE A 32 7.74 -0.22 8.67
CA PHE A 32 8.80 -1.21 8.42
C PHE A 32 8.76 -1.76 6.99
N GLY A 33 7.59 -1.81 6.37
CA GLY A 33 7.43 -2.21 4.97
C GLY A 33 8.14 -1.31 3.96
N ASN A 34 8.49 -0.07 4.34
CA ASN A 34 9.08 0.93 3.45
C ASN A 34 10.43 1.52 3.95
N VAL A 35 11.19 0.75 4.71
CA VAL A 35 12.51 1.17 5.22
C VAL A 35 13.60 1.12 4.14
N LEU A 36 13.61 0.07 3.32
CA LEU A 36 14.72 -0.23 2.39
C LEU A 36 14.97 0.85 1.31
N PRO A 37 13.96 1.44 0.66
CA PRO A 37 14.19 2.36 -0.45
C PRO A 37 15.09 3.55 -0.09
N ALA A 38 14.84 4.16 1.07
CA ALA A 38 15.61 5.31 1.53
C ALA A 38 17.04 4.93 1.94
N LEU A 39 17.28 3.68 2.29
CA LEU A 39 18.60 3.18 2.74
C LEU A 39 19.42 2.56 1.62
N LEU A 40 18.88 2.43 0.40
CA LEU A 40 19.60 1.79 -0.70
C LEU A 40 20.98 2.40 -0.98
N PRO A 41 21.16 3.75 -1.01
CA PRO A 41 22.48 4.33 -1.21
C PRO A 41 23.51 3.84 -0.17
N VAL A 42 23.13 3.87 1.12
CA VAL A 42 24.00 3.40 2.21
C VAL A 42 24.27 1.90 2.10
N ILE A 43 23.29 1.10 1.71
CA ILE A 43 23.48 -0.35 1.49
C ILE A 43 24.46 -0.58 0.34
N CYS A 44 24.31 0.13 -0.78
CA CYS A 44 25.23 0.02 -1.91
C CYS A 44 26.64 0.40 -1.52
N ASP A 45 26.82 1.50 -0.80
CA ASP A 45 28.14 1.99 -0.36
C ASP A 45 28.78 1.08 0.69
N ASP A 46 28.02 0.68 1.73
CA ASP A 46 28.51 -0.14 2.83
C ASP A 46 28.93 -1.55 2.39
N PHE A 47 28.18 -2.13 1.45
CA PHE A 47 28.41 -3.49 0.96
C PHE A 47 29.16 -3.52 -0.37
N GLN A 48 29.49 -2.36 -0.96
CA GLN A 48 30.18 -2.21 -2.24
C GLN A 48 29.49 -3.01 -3.36
N ILE A 49 28.15 -2.81 -3.49
CA ILE A 49 27.33 -3.50 -4.50
C ILE A 49 26.77 -2.52 -5.51
N THR A 50 26.44 -3.06 -6.70
CA THR A 50 25.78 -2.32 -7.77
C THR A 50 24.30 -2.12 -7.49
N LEU A 51 23.65 -1.20 -8.21
CA LEU A 51 22.19 -1.04 -8.16
C LEU A 51 21.46 -2.29 -8.64
N ALA A 52 22.06 -3.07 -9.53
CA ALA A 52 21.51 -4.37 -9.94
C ALA A 52 21.26 -5.28 -8.73
N LEU A 53 22.30 -5.45 -7.89
CA LEU A 53 22.16 -6.27 -6.67
C LEU A 53 21.30 -5.57 -5.62
N GLY A 54 21.39 -4.23 -5.51
CA GLY A 54 20.51 -3.40 -4.69
C GLY A 54 19.04 -3.55 -5.05
N GLY A 55 18.70 -3.70 -6.34
CA GLY A 55 17.34 -3.98 -6.81
C GLY A 55 16.79 -5.30 -6.27
N PHE A 56 17.62 -6.35 -6.16
CA PHE A 56 17.21 -7.60 -5.50
C PHE A 56 16.98 -7.41 -3.99
N VAL A 57 17.83 -6.63 -3.32
CA VAL A 57 17.64 -6.27 -1.91
C VAL A 57 16.30 -5.55 -1.73
N LEU A 58 16.04 -4.52 -2.54
CA LEU A 58 14.77 -3.77 -2.50
C LEU A 58 13.56 -4.66 -2.76
N ALA A 59 13.67 -5.59 -3.72
CA ALA A 59 12.57 -6.47 -4.11
C ALA A 59 12.22 -7.53 -3.03
N SER A 60 13.16 -7.89 -2.16
CA SER A 60 13.03 -8.99 -1.20
C SER A 60 11.80 -8.84 -0.29
N LEU A 61 11.62 -7.66 0.29
CA LEU A 61 10.53 -7.39 1.22
C LEU A 61 9.15 -7.33 0.50
N PRO A 62 8.95 -6.52 -0.55
CA PRO A 62 7.63 -6.45 -1.20
C PRO A 62 7.25 -7.73 -1.94
N LEU A 63 8.18 -8.49 -2.51
CA LEU A 63 7.86 -9.80 -3.10
C LEU A 63 7.38 -10.79 -2.04
N ALA A 64 8.06 -10.86 -0.90
CA ALA A 64 7.63 -11.70 0.21
C ALA A 64 6.27 -11.23 0.76
N SER A 65 6.09 -9.93 0.95
CA SER A 65 4.83 -9.38 1.44
C SER A 65 3.66 -9.71 0.51
N ASN A 66 3.78 -9.42 -0.78
CA ASN A 66 2.72 -9.68 -1.74
C ASN A 66 2.45 -11.19 -1.94
N GLY A 67 3.50 -12.01 -1.99
CA GLY A 67 3.38 -13.46 -2.17
C GLY A 67 2.75 -14.16 -0.96
N VAL A 68 3.25 -13.90 0.24
CA VAL A 68 2.78 -14.53 1.48
C VAL A 68 1.38 -14.05 1.86
N GLN A 69 1.02 -12.79 1.56
CA GLN A 69 -0.32 -12.27 1.86
C GLN A 69 -1.43 -13.06 1.16
N ILE A 70 -1.17 -13.54 -0.07
CA ILE A 70 -2.12 -14.40 -0.80
C ILE A 70 -2.38 -15.70 -0.03
N LEU A 71 -1.34 -16.26 0.59
CA LEU A 71 -1.45 -17.51 1.35
C LEU A 71 -2.08 -17.30 2.73
N THR A 72 -1.63 -16.29 3.47
CA THR A 72 -2.07 -16.04 4.86
C THR A 72 -3.52 -15.63 4.97
N GLY A 73 -4.07 -14.95 3.96
CA GLY A 73 -5.46 -14.52 3.91
C GLY A 73 -6.47 -15.69 3.99
N HIS A 74 -6.06 -16.91 3.63
CA HIS A 74 -6.91 -18.11 3.69
C HIS A 74 -6.64 -19.02 4.89
N LEU A 75 -5.61 -18.69 5.68
CA LEU A 75 -5.27 -19.49 6.85
C LEU A 75 -6.06 -19.05 8.08
N ARG A 76 -6.53 -20.02 8.87
CA ARG A 76 -7.17 -19.81 10.18
C ARG A 76 -8.44 -18.92 10.17
N PRO A 77 -9.38 -19.05 9.23
CA PRO A 77 -10.58 -18.21 9.17
C PRO A 77 -11.49 -18.38 10.40
N ASP A 78 -11.43 -19.54 11.08
CA ASP A 78 -12.20 -19.93 12.25
C ASP A 78 -11.60 -19.47 13.60
N LYS A 79 -10.39 -18.92 13.63
CA LYS A 79 -9.69 -18.56 14.88
C LYS A 79 -9.94 -17.11 15.27
N THR A 80 -10.22 -16.90 16.56
CA THR A 80 -10.44 -15.58 17.18
C THR A 80 -9.16 -14.96 17.78
N LYS A 81 -8.13 -15.79 18.04
CA LYS A 81 -6.86 -15.33 18.63
C LYS A 81 -5.96 -14.74 17.54
N PRO A 82 -5.48 -13.50 17.67
CA PRO A 82 -4.67 -12.79 16.66
C PRO A 82 -3.21 -13.26 16.65
N LEU A 83 -2.97 -14.56 16.42
CA LEU A 83 -1.62 -15.13 16.49
C LEU A 83 -0.75 -14.61 15.33
N PHE A 84 -1.26 -14.63 14.09
CA PHE A 84 -0.50 -14.17 12.94
C PHE A 84 -0.28 -12.67 12.99
N LEU A 85 -1.23 -11.90 13.55
CA LEU A 85 -1.03 -10.48 13.80
C LEU A 85 0.14 -10.23 14.76
N HIS A 86 0.18 -10.94 15.90
CA HIS A 86 1.27 -10.77 16.87
C HIS A 86 2.63 -11.21 16.31
N VAL A 87 2.69 -12.38 15.69
CA VAL A 87 3.92 -12.91 15.08
C VAL A 87 4.35 -12.03 13.91
N GLY A 88 3.41 -11.65 13.04
CA GLY A 88 3.67 -10.81 11.89
C GLY A 88 4.25 -9.45 12.26
N VAL A 89 3.66 -8.80 13.28
CA VAL A 89 4.18 -7.53 13.83
C VAL A 89 5.63 -7.68 14.30
N ILE A 90 5.98 -8.73 15.04
CA ILE A 90 7.35 -8.95 15.50
C ILE A 90 8.29 -9.22 14.31
N LEU A 91 7.88 -10.08 13.38
CA LEU A 91 8.71 -10.44 12.23
C LEU A 91 8.97 -9.24 11.30
N SER A 92 8.04 -8.28 11.20
CA SER A 92 8.25 -7.09 10.39
C SER A 92 9.45 -6.24 10.86
N ALA A 93 9.87 -6.36 12.15
CA ALA A 93 11.07 -5.69 12.66
C ALA A 93 12.39 -6.30 12.17
N SER A 94 12.39 -7.50 11.60
CA SER A 94 13.62 -8.21 11.26
C SER A 94 14.54 -7.40 10.33
N ILE A 95 14.00 -6.57 9.47
CA ILE A 95 14.77 -5.70 8.57
C ILE A 95 15.68 -4.73 9.35
N CYS A 96 15.31 -4.33 10.56
CA CYS A 96 16.13 -3.44 11.40
C CYS A 96 17.42 -4.11 11.91
N LEU A 97 17.52 -5.44 11.79
CA LEU A 97 18.73 -6.19 12.16
C LEU A 97 19.79 -6.17 11.04
N MET A 98 19.58 -5.47 9.91
CA MET A 98 20.53 -5.47 8.80
C MET A 98 21.94 -4.99 9.19
N ALA A 99 22.06 -4.20 10.26
CA ALA A 99 23.36 -3.74 10.75
C ALA A 99 24.28 -4.87 11.29
N ILE A 100 23.75 -6.07 11.57
CA ILE A 100 24.56 -7.23 11.98
C ILE A 100 25.20 -7.94 10.78
N ALA A 101 24.76 -7.63 9.56
CA ALA A 101 25.25 -8.31 8.36
C ALA A 101 26.74 -7.97 8.10
N PRO A 102 27.61 -8.96 7.89
CA PRO A 102 29.01 -8.73 7.52
C PRO A 102 29.10 -8.03 6.16
N ARG A 103 30.11 -7.19 5.94
CA ARG A 103 30.33 -6.47 4.67
C ARG A 103 30.88 -7.41 3.60
N SER A 104 30.05 -8.35 3.13
CA SER A 104 30.38 -9.42 2.20
C SER A 104 29.12 -9.90 1.47
N MET A 105 29.27 -10.78 0.48
CA MET A 105 28.15 -11.41 -0.20
C MET A 105 27.23 -12.22 0.75
N ALA A 106 27.82 -12.85 1.78
CA ALA A 106 27.02 -13.51 2.82
C ALA A 106 26.16 -12.52 3.61
N GLY A 107 26.67 -11.29 3.83
CA GLY A 107 25.89 -10.23 4.46
C GLY A 107 24.74 -9.73 3.58
N ILE A 108 24.94 -9.63 2.27
CA ILE A 108 23.85 -9.31 1.34
C ILE A 108 22.77 -10.38 1.39
N ALA A 109 23.16 -11.65 1.35
CA ALA A 109 22.21 -12.76 1.48
C ALA A 109 21.42 -12.68 2.81
N LEU A 110 22.09 -12.27 3.90
CA LEU A 110 21.42 -12.04 5.19
C LEU A 110 20.44 -10.87 5.12
N VAL A 111 20.79 -9.72 4.50
CA VAL A 111 19.90 -8.58 4.34
C VAL A 111 18.67 -8.96 3.51
N VAL A 112 18.84 -9.71 2.41
CA VAL A 112 17.74 -10.26 1.61
C VAL A 112 16.85 -11.18 2.45
N ALA A 113 17.46 -12.09 3.23
CA ALA A 113 16.71 -12.99 4.11
C ALA A 113 15.90 -12.21 5.17
N LEU A 114 16.50 -11.18 5.79
CA LEU A 114 15.80 -10.29 6.71
C LEU A 114 14.65 -9.53 6.04
N GLY A 115 14.83 -9.11 4.78
CA GLY A 115 13.78 -8.50 3.96
C GLY A 115 12.63 -9.47 3.71
N VAL A 116 12.92 -10.73 3.35
CA VAL A 116 11.91 -11.79 3.16
C VAL A 116 11.14 -12.07 4.45
N VAL A 117 11.84 -12.19 5.58
CA VAL A 117 11.20 -12.42 6.90
C VAL A 117 10.34 -11.23 7.28
N SER A 118 10.84 -10.00 7.10
CA SER A 118 10.10 -8.77 7.37
C SER A 118 8.83 -8.67 6.51
N GLY A 119 8.96 -8.88 5.19
CA GLY A 119 7.83 -8.88 4.27
C GLY A 119 6.79 -9.95 4.59
N SER A 120 7.23 -11.14 4.98
CA SER A 120 6.32 -12.22 5.45
C SER A 120 5.59 -11.81 6.73
N GLY A 121 6.25 -11.08 7.63
CA GLY A 121 5.64 -10.50 8.82
C GLY A 121 4.55 -9.47 8.48
N VAL A 122 4.87 -8.54 7.59
CA VAL A 122 3.91 -7.55 7.05
C VAL A 122 2.70 -8.26 6.44
N ALA A 123 2.94 -9.27 5.59
CA ALA A 123 1.90 -10.06 4.93
C ALA A 123 0.97 -10.78 5.92
N ALA A 124 1.52 -11.33 7.00
CA ALA A 124 0.73 -12.04 8.01
C ALA A 124 -0.12 -11.09 8.86
N ALA A 125 0.37 -9.87 9.11
CA ALA A 125 -0.32 -8.89 9.95
C ALA A 125 -1.56 -8.27 9.28
N HIS A 126 -1.52 -8.00 7.97
CA HIS A 126 -2.58 -7.26 7.26
C HIS A 126 -3.96 -7.95 7.29
N PRO A 127 -4.12 -9.22 6.88
CA PRO A 127 -5.43 -9.87 6.89
C PRO A 127 -6.02 -9.97 8.31
N GLU A 128 -5.20 -10.28 9.31
CA GLU A 128 -5.68 -10.37 10.69
C GLU A 128 -5.99 -8.99 11.28
N GLY A 129 -5.24 -7.94 10.92
CA GLY A 129 -5.55 -6.56 11.30
C GLY A 129 -6.92 -6.12 10.77
N LEU A 130 -7.21 -6.40 9.51
CA LEU A 130 -8.54 -6.17 8.91
C LEU A 130 -9.64 -6.97 9.63
N ARG A 131 -9.40 -8.23 9.96
CA ARG A 131 -10.35 -9.03 10.74
C ARG A 131 -10.56 -8.48 12.14
N ALA A 132 -9.53 -7.90 12.76
CA ALA A 132 -9.63 -7.34 14.10
C ALA A 132 -10.55 -6.11 14.13
N ILE A 133 -10.46 -5.19 13.19
CA ILE A 133 -11.34 -4.01 13.14
C ILE A 133 -12.80 -4.37 12.91
N HIS A 134 -13.10 -5.51 12.31
CA HIS A 134 -14.48 -5.99 12.12
C HIS A 134 -15.14 -6.49 13.41
N THR A 135 -14.43 -6.55 14.54
CA THR A 135 -15.00 -6.85 15.86
C THR A 135 -15.52 -5.61 16.61
N LEU A 136 -15.34 -4.41 16.03
CA LEU A 136 -15.65 -3.14 16.68
C LEU A 136 -17.08 -2.68 16.37
N ASP A 137 -18.06 -3.38 16.96
CA ASP A 137 -19.50 -3.19 16.65
C ASP A 137 -20.07 -1.82 16.98
N GLY A 138 -19.47 -1.10 17.93
CA GLY A 138 -19.90 0.25 18.35
C GLY A 138 -19.35 1.37 17.45
N ILE A 139 -18.47 1.04 16.47
CA ILE A 139 -17.91 1.99 15.50
C ILE A 139 -18.38 1.57 14.11
N THR A 140 -18.85 2.54 13.32
CA THR A 140 -19.29 2.21 11.95
C THR A 140 -18.15 1.56 11.14
N PRO A 141 -18.40 0.48 10.38
CA PRO A 141 -17.37 -0.22 9.61
C PRO A 141 -16.58 0.69 8.66
N SER A 142 -17.25 1.68 8.06
CA SER A 142 -16.60 2.67 7.19
C SER A 142 -15.58 3.52 7.95
N LEU A 143 -15.91 3.97 9.16
CA LEU A 143 -15.00 4.79 9.98
C LEU A 143 -13.82 3.96 10.50
N SER A 144 -14.07 2.77 11.05
CA SER A 144 -12.99 1.91 11.55
C SER A 144 -12.01 1.51 10.44
N THR A 145 -12.53 1.17 9.25
CA THR A 145 -11.69 0.86 8.08
C THR A 145 -10.91 2.08 7.60
N ALA A 146 -11.57 3.25 7.51
CA ALA A 146 -10.89 4.47 7.06
C ALA A 146 -9.73 4.87 7.99
N VAL A 147 -9.95 4.87 9.30
CA VAL A 147 -8.91 5.20 10.29
C VAL A 147 -7.77 4.20 10.23
N PHE A 148 -8.07 2.90 10.20
CA PHE A 148 -7.09 1.83 10.12
C PHE A 148 -6.23 1.93 8.84
N MET A 149 -6.86 2.04 7.65
CA MET A 149 -6.14 2.09 6.38
C MET A 149 -5.30 3.37 6.23
N THR A 150 -5.85 4.52 6.65
CA THR A 150 -5.11 5.80 6.60
C THR A 150 -3.87 5.75 7.48
N SER A 151 -3.96 5.13 8.67
CA SER A 151 -2.79 5.00 9.54
C SER A 151 -1.67 4.17 8.90
N GLY A 152 -2.00 3.08 8.19
CA GLY A 152 -1.04 2.29 7.42
C GLY A 152 -0.37 3.10 6.33
N PHE A 153 -1.15 3.85 5.52
CA PHE A 153 -0.58 4.71 4.48
C PHE A 153 0.38 5.77 5.05
N PHE A 154 0.05 6.39 6.18
CA PHE A 154 0.97 7.30 6.85
C PHE A 154 2.21 6.59 7.38
N GLY A 155 2.06 5.37 7.91
CA GLY A 155 3.17 4.53 8.33
C GLY A 155 4.11 4.25 7.16
N PHE A 156 3.59 3.71 6.08
CA PHE A 156 4.34 3.43 4.85
C PHE A 156 5.08 4.67 4.34
N ALA A 157 4.38 5.81 4.27
CA ALA A 157 4.97 7.07 3.85
C ALA A 157 6.13 7.51 4.76
N SER A 158 6.02 7.29 6.07
CA SER A 158 7.00 7.73 7.05
C SER A 158 8.23 6.82 7.15
N GLY A 159 8.15 5.57 6.67
CA GLY A 159 9.20 4.56 6.81
C GLY A 159 10.54 5.01 6.26
N GLY A 160 10.55 5.56 5.04
CA GLY A 160 11.74 6.09 4.41
C GLY A 160 12.37 7.27 5.16
N ALA A 161 11.54 8.24 5.59
CA ALA A 161 12.04 9.42 6.31
C ALA A 161 12.63 9.05 7.68
N VAL A 162 11.91 8.23 8.46
CA VAL A 162 12.36 7.82 9.80
C VAL A 162 13.64 7.00 9.71
N SER A 163 13.70 6.02 8.83
CA SER A 163 14.88 5.17 8.66
C SER A 163 16.09 5.98 8.18
N ALA A 164 15.91 6.84 7.18
CA ALA A 164 16.99 7.68 6.65
C ALA A 164 17.55 8.63 7.71
N LEU A 165 16.67 9.28 8.51
CA LEU A 165 17.10 10.18 9.58
C LEU A 165 17.92 9.45 10.65
N LEU A 166 17.47 8.29 11.08
CA LEU A 166 18.16 7.48 12.09
C LEU A 166 19.50 6.96 11.57
N VAL A 167 19.53 6.49 10.31
CA VAL A 167 20.75 5.97 9.70
C VAL A 167 21.75 7.09 9.37
N ALA A 168 21.29 8.27 8.98
CA ALA A 168 22.14 9.43 8.79
C ALA A 168 22.89 9.83 10.09
N GLY A 169 22.21 9.70 11.25
CA GLY A 169 22.81 10.04 12.53
C GLY A 169 23.66 8.94 13.18
N TYR A 170 23.28 7.68 12.98
CA TYR A 170 23.83 6.55 13.77
C TYR A 170 24.26 5.35 12.92
N GLY A 171 24.32 5.49 11.58
CA GLY A 171 24.54 4.39 10.65
C GLY A 171 23.39 3.35 10.74
N LEU A 172 23.58 2.18 10.13
CA LEU A 172 22.54 1.12 10.12
C LEU A 172 22.08 0.69 11.52
N LYS A 173 22.93 0.85 12.56
CA LYS A 173 22.56 0.58 13.96
C LYS A 173 21.47 1.52 14.49
N GLY A 174 21.28 2.69 13.87
CA GLY A 174 20.20 3.62 14.17
C GLY A 174 18.80 3.01 14.02
N LEU A 175 18.65 1.87 13.36
CA LEU A 175 17.38 1.17 13.24
C LEU A 175 17.01 0.35 14.49
N TYR A 176 17.95 -0.01 15.35
CA TYR A 176 17.68 -0.85 16.52
C TYR A 176 16.63 -0.29 17.49
N PRO A 177 16.58 1.02 17.78
CA PRO A 177 15.54 1.59 18.64
C PRO A 177 14.12 1.42 18.12
N LEU A 178 13.93 1.09 16.82
CA LEU A 178 12.62 0.82 16.26
C LEU A 178 12.07 -0.56 16.67
N ILE A 179 12.92 -1.54 16.97
CA ILE A 179 12.53 -2.92 17.29
C ILE A 179 11.62 -2.99 18.53
N PRO A 180 11.94 -2.32 19.67
CA PRO A 180 11.08 -2.32 20.84
C PRO A 180 9.67 -1.76 20.60
N LEU A 181 9.48 -0.88 19.61
CA LEU A 181 8.17 -0.33 19.30
C LEU A 181 7.18 -1.41 18.88
N LEU A 182 7.63 -2.44 18.14
CA LEU A 182 6.78 -3.55 17.72
C LEU A 182 6.47 -4.51 18.87
N VAL A 183 7.43 -4.71 19.78
CA VAL A 183 7.16 -5.46 21.02
C VAL A 183 6.10 -4.72 21.84
N LEU A 184 6.23 -3.40 21.97
CA LEU A 184 5.24 -2.54 22.62
C LEU A 184 3.87 -2.64 21.92
N GLY A 185 3.85 -2.66 20.58
CA GLY A 185 2.63 -2.87 19.80
C GLY A 185 1.93 -4.18 20.13
N VAL A 186 2.68 -5.28 20.26
CA VAL A 186 2.10 -6.58 20.67
C VAL A 186 1.59 -6.53 22.11
N VAL A 187 2.33 -5.91 23.01
CA VAL A 187 1.92 -5.75 24.43
C VAL A 187 0.62 -4.93 24.50
N THR A 188 0.54 -3.79 23.81
CA THR A 188 -0.67 -2.95 23.80
C THR A 188 -1.89 -3.66 23.20
N MET A 189 -1.71 -4.45 22.13
CA MET A 189 -2.79 -5.28 21.58
C MET A 189 -3.30 -6.34 22.59
N ARG A 190 -2.40 -6.96 23.34
CA ARG A 190 -2.78 -7.92 24.40
C ARG A 190 -3.52 -7.24 25.55
N LEU A 191 -3.04 -6.08 25.99
CA LEU A 191 -3.70 -5.29 27.05
C LEU A 191 -5.08 -4.80 26.59
N ALA A 192 -5.21 -4.37 25.34
CA ALA A 192 -6.48 -3.98 24.74
C ALA A 192 -7.39 -5.18 24.42
N ARG A 193 -6.94 -6.42 24.67
CA ARG A 193 -7.70 -7.67 24.40
C ARG A 193 -8.23 -7.76 22.97
N VAL A 194 -7.40 -7.39 22.01
CA VAL A 194 -7.75 -7.49 20.58
C VAL A 194 -8.11 -8.94 20.22
N ARG A 195 -9.21 -9.10 19.47
CA ARG A 195 -9.70 -10.37 18.95
C ARG A 195 -9.92 -10.25 17.45
N LEU A 196 -10.15 -11.37 16.77
CA LEU A 196 -10.45 -11.43 15.34
C LEU A 196 -11.92 -11.81 15.14
N ALA A 197 -12.55 -11.24 14.14
CA ALA A 197 -13.83 -11.74 13.63
C ALA A 197 -13.63 -13.12 13.00
N VAL A 198 -14.59 -14.03 13.24
CA VAL A 198 -14.63 -15.34 12.62
C VAL A 198 -15.35 -15.20 11.26
N GLU A 199 -14.70 -15.62 10.19
CA GLU A 199 -15.40 -15.84 8.93
C GLU A 199 -16.27 -17.09 9.05
N HIS A 200 -17.58 -16.90 9.03
CA HIS A 200 -18.48 -17.99 8.69
C HIS A 200 -18.44 -18.10 7.16
N ASP A 201 -18.27 -19.31 6.64
CA ASP A 201 -18.50 -19.60 5.23
C ASP A 201 -19.87 -19.02 4.89
N ALA A 202 -19.86 -17.85 4.28
CA ALA A 202 -21.06 -17.38 3.61
C ALA A 202 -21.36 -18.51 2.60
N PRO A 203 -22.52 -19.19 2.67
CA PRO A 203 -22.85 -20.19 1.67
C PRO A 203 -22.60 -19.50 0.34
N ASN A 204 -21.92 -20.21 -0.59
CA ASN A 204 -21.60 -19.73 -1.94
C ASN A 204 -22.88 -19.13 -2.55
N GLY A 205 -23.29 -18.02 -1.98
CA GLY A 205 -24.39 -17.24 -2.46
C GLY A 205 -23.88 -16.69 -3.79
N ASN A 206 -24.33 -17.30 -4.87
CA ASN A 206 -24.54 -16.65 -6.15
C ASN A 206 -25.51 -15.47 -5.94
N GLY A 207 -25.17 -14.58 -5.02
CA GLY A 207 -25.67 -13.22 -4.91
C GLY A 207 -25.06 -12.39 -6.03
N GLN A 208 -25.09 -12.92 -7.24
CA GLN A 208 -25.21 -12.11 -8.43
C GLN A 208 -26.57 -11.44 -8.31
N SER A 209 -26.58 -10.26 -7.68
CA SER A 209 -27.61 -9.30 -8.04
C SER A 209 -27.51 -9.18 -9.56
N HIS A 210 -28.56 -9.67 -10.24
CA HIS A 210 -28.77 -9.54 -11.68
C HIS A 210 -28.99 -8.06 -12.08
N LEU A 211 -28.16 -7.15 -11.56
CA LEU A 211 -28.06 -5.79 -12.03
C LEU A 211 -27.26 -5.80 -13.34
N ALA A 212 -28.04 -5.91 -14.40
CA ALA A 212 -27.72 -5.63 -15.80
C ALA A 212 -26.25 -5.92 -16.21
N SER A 213 -26.00 -7.11 -16.67
CA SER A 213 -24.72 -7.66 -17.16
C SER A 213 -24.02 -6.85 -18.28
N ALA A 214 -24.63 -5.78 -18.77
CA ALA A 214 -24.13 -4.97 -19.88
C ALA A 214 -23.18 -3.82 -19.48
N ARG A 215 -23.04 -3.52 -18.19
CA ARG A 215 -22.32 -2.32 -17.69
C ARG A 215 -21.04 -2.62 -16.92
N VAL A 216 -20.69 -3.88 -16.72
CA VAL A 216 -19.56 -4.29 -15.87
C VAL A 216 -18.29 -4.47 -16.70
N LEU A 217 -17.20 -3.79 -16.30
CA LEU A 217 -15.91 -3.86 -17.01
C LEU A 217 -15.29 -5.25 -16.92
N PRO A 218 -14.66 -5.76 -18.00
CA PRO A 218 -13.80 -6.94 -17.91
C PRO A 218 -12.58 -6.66 -17.04
N PHE A 219 -12.23 -7.57 -16.15
CA PHE A 219 -11.14 -7.40 -15.18
C PHE A 219 -9.77 -7.14 -15.85
N TRP A 220 -9.48 -7.77 -16.99
CA TRP A 220 -8.22 -7.54 -17.71
C TRP A 220 -8.03 -6.08 -18.17
N LYS A 221 -9.13 -5.35 -18.47
CA LYS A 221 -9.06 -3.90 -18.78
C LYS A 221 -8.69 -3.09 -17.54
N VAL A 222 -9.15 -3.49 -16.37
CA VAL A 222 -8.77 -2.84 -15.11
C VAL A 222 -7.30 -3.12 -14.79
N LEU A 223 -6.82 -4.34 -15.01
CA LEU A 223 -5.39 -4.68 -14.88
C LEU A 223 -4.51 -3.86 -15.82
N SER A 224 -4.90 -3.69 -17.10
CA SER A 224 -4.12 -2.91 -18.05
C SER A 224 -4.01 -1.43 -17.66
N ILE A 225 -5.00 -0.89 -16.93
CA ILE A 225 -4.93 0.46 -16.33
C ILE A 225 -3.95 0.48 -15.15
N GLY A 226 -3.99 -0.52 -14.27
CA GLY A 226 -3.22 -0.51 -13.02
C GLY A 226 -1.73 -0.78 -13.19
N ILE A 227 -1.33 -1.69 -14.08
CA ILE A 227 0.06 -2.17 -14.19
C ILE A 227 1.06 -1.06 -14.56
N PRO A 228 0.87 -0.23 -15.61
CA PRO A 228 1.86 0.79 -15.96
C PRO A 228 2.06 1.82 -14.85
N ALA A 229 0.96 2.23 -14.19
CA ALA A 229 1.04 3.16 -13.06
C ALA A 229 1.76 2.54 -11.85
N ALA A 230 1.51 1.26 -11.54
CA ALA A 230 2.19 0.56 -10.45
C ALA A 230 3.70 0.47 -10.69
N VAL A 231 4.13 0.20 -11.94
CA VAL A 231 5.55 0.22 -12.31
C VAL A 231 6.15 1.60 -12.08
N SER A 232 5.52 2.67 -12.58
CA SER A 232 6.01 4.04 -12.39
C SER A 232 6.08 4.44 -10.92
N THR A 233 5.03 4.12 -10.15
CA THR A 233 5.00 4.38 -8.71
C THR A 233 6.13 3.65 -7.97
N THR A 234 6.36 2.38 -8.29
CA THR A 234 7.44 1.59 -7.70
C THR A 234 8.80 2.19 -8.02
N LEU A 235 9.07 2.56 -9.27
CA LEU A 235 10.33 3.19 -9.64
C LEU A 235 10.55 4.50 -8.90
N ILE A 236 9.53 5.35 -8.78
CA ILE A 236 9.63 6.61 -8.04
C ILE A 236 9.94 6.34 -6.56
N GLN A 237 9.20 5.45 -5.91
CA GLN A 237 9.40 5.17 -4.50
C GLN A 237 10.74 4.51 -4.20
N GLN A 238 11.20 3.61 -5.07
CA GLN A 238 12.39 2.80 -4.83
C GLN A 238 13.70 3.47 -5.26
N LEU A 239 13.67 4.28 -6.32
CA LEU A 239 14.88 4.84 -6.91
C LEU A 239 15.08 6.34 -6.62
N THR A 240 14.06 7.09 -6.18
CA THR A 240 14.21 8.52 -5.87
C THR A 240 15.28 8.80 -4.81
N PRO A 241 15.40 8.06 -3.69
CA PRO A 241 16.45 8.32 -2.72
C PRO A 241 17.85 8.16 -3.31
N THR A 242 18.06 7.13 -4.13
CA THR A 242 19.34 6.88 -4.82
C THR A 242 19.63 8.00 -5.82
N TYR A 243 18.66 8.40 -6.62
CA TYR A 243 18.80 9.52 -7.56
C TYR A 243 19.17 10.84 -6.86
N LEU A 244 18.53 11.15 -5.73
CA LEU A 244 18.85 12.33 -4.96
C LEU A 244 20.25 12.25 -4.33
N HIS A 245 20.67 11.05 -3.91
CA HIS A 245 22.05 10.82 -3.45
C HIS A 245 23.09 11.03 -4.57
N GLU A 246 22.82 10.55 -5.79
CA GLU A 246 23.63 10.83 -6.98
C GLU A 246 23.74 12.34 -7.29
N LEU A 247 22.69 13.12 -6.99
CA LEU A 247 22.68 14.59 -7.11
C LEU A 247 23.41 15.30 -5.94
N GLY A 248 23.94 14.55 -4.96
CA GLY A 248 24.67 15.09 -3.82
C GLY A 248 23.81 15.50 -2.63
N PHE A 249 22.54 15.14 -2.59
CA PHE A 249 21.69 15.37 -1.42
C PHE A 249 21.99 14.35 -0.32
N ASP A 250 21.75 14.77 0.92
CA ASP A 250 21.88 13.90 2.09
C ASP A 250 20.80 12.83 2.14
N LEU A 251 21.10 11.74 2.87
CA LEU A 251 20.20 10.58 3.01
C LEU A 251 18.83 10.96 3.60
N ALA A 252 18.84 11.88 4.59
CA ALA A 252 17.60 12.31 5.24
C ALA A 252 16.67 13.02 4.27
N PHE A 253 17.20 13.81 3.35
CA PHE A 253 16.41 14.47 2.30
C PHE A 253 15.87 13.46 1.29
N GLY A 254 16.62 12.42 0.93
CA GLY A 254 16.13 11.31 0.10
C GLY A 254 14.91 10.63 0.73
N GLY A 255 15.02 10.28 2.01
CA GLY A 255 13.90 9.69 2.77
C GLY A 255 12.70 10.63 2.92
N PHE A 256 12.93 11.92 3.21
CA PHE A 256 11.87 12.94 3.25
C PHE A 256 11.14 13.08 1.91
N SER A 257 11.87 13.03 0.80
CA SER A 257 11.29 13.17 -0.53
C SER A 257 10.32 12.03 -0.87
N VAL A 258 10.67 10.78 -0.52
CA VAL A 258 9.74 9.63 -0.64
C VAL A 258 8.57 9.75 0.33
N ALA A 259 8.79 10.28 1.53
CA ALA A 259 7.70 10.53 2.46
C ALA A 259 6.69 11.56 1.91
N MET A 260 7.15 12.60 1.22
CA MET A 260 6.26 13.56 0.53
C MET A 260 5.34 12.85 -0.46
N PHE A 261 5.88 11.95 -1.30
CA PHE A 261 5.07 11.13 -2.19
C PHE A 261 4.02 10.31 -1.41
N GLY A 262 4.44 9.62 -0.38
CA GLY A 262 3.57 8.77 0.43
C GLY A 262 2.48 9.54 1.18
N TRP A 263 2.80 10.71 1.76
CA TRP A 263 1.82 11.57 2.44
C TRP A 263 0.80 12.13 1.45
N GLY A 264 1.24 12.51 0.24
CA GLY A 264 0.32 12.85 -0.83
C GLY A 264 -0.64 11.71 -1.12
N GLY A 265 -0.12 10.47 -1.23
CA GLY A 265 -0.91 9.26 -1.45
C GLY A 265 -1.86 8.91 -0.30
N ALA A 266 -1.54 9.28 0.93
CA ALA A 266 -2.41 9.09 2.09
C ALA A 266 -3.58 10.09 2.12
N VAL A 267 -3.34 11.34 1.68
CA VAL A 267 -4.34 12.43 1.73
C VAL A 267 -5.20 12.48 0.46
N GLY A 268 -4.60 12.20 -0.70
CA GLY A 268 -5.26 12.33 -2.00
C GLY A 268 -6.60 11.60 -2.13
N PRO A 269 -6.72 10.34 -1.66
CA PRO A 269 -7.94 9.56 -1.78
C PRO A 269 -9.17 10.24 -1.20
N PHE A 270 -9.04 11.07 -0.15
CA PHE A 270 -10.18 11.79 0.42
C PHE A 270 -10.82 12.74 -0.60
N LEU A 271 -10.01 13.53 -1.33
CA LEU A 271 -10.53 14.44 -2.35
C LEU A 271 -10.97 13.68 -3.61
N TRP A 272 -10.16 12.73 -4.07
CA TRP A 272 -10.45 11.98 -5.29
C TRP A 272 -11.68 11.08 -5.16
N THR A 273 -11.99 10.56 -3.98
CA THR A 273 -13.25 9.85 -3.72
C THR A 273 -14.47 10.76 -3.87
N VAL A 274 -14.38 12.03 -3.42
CA VAL A 274 -15.46 13.01 -3.64
C VAL A 274 -15.66 13.29 -5.13
N ILE A 275 -14.57 13.42 -5.89
CA ILE A 275 -14.62 13.61 -7.35
C ILE A 275 -15.22 12.36 -8.03
N ALA A 276 -14.77 11.17 -7.63
CA ALA A 276 -15.25 9.90 -8.15
C ALA A 276 -16.75 9.70 -7.88
N HIS A 277 -17.21 10.08 -6.70
CA HIS A 277 -18.64 10.03 -6.37
C HIS A 277 -19.51 10.87 -7.32
N ARG A 278 -18.97 11.99 -7.82
CA ARG A 278 -19.70 12.88 -8.75
C ARG A 278 -19.53 12.50 -10.22
N LYS A 279 -18.36 12.03 -10.63
CA LYS A 279 -17.97 11.81 -12.05
C LYS A 279 -17.79 10.34 -12.43
N GLY A 280 -17.85 9.43 -11.45
CA GLY A 280 -17.54 8.01 -11.60
C GLY A 280 -16.06 7.68 -11.43
N ASP A 281 -15.76 6.48 -10.92
CA ASP A 281 -14.41 6.02 -10.57
C ASP A 281 -13.48 5.98 -11.78
N LEU A 282 -13.99 5.55 -12.93
CA LEU A 282 -13.21 5.45 -14.16
C LEU A 282 -12.79 6.84 -14.69
N SER A 283 -13.74 7.80 -14.72
CA SER A 283 -13.45 9.18 -15.13
C SER A 283 -12.48 9.87 -14.17
N ALA A 284 -12.67 9.68 -12.86
CA ALA A 284 -11.75 10.21 -11.85
C ALA A 284 -10.35 9.61 -11.99
N SER A 285 -10.23 8.29 -12.27
CA SER A 285 -8.95 7.62 -12.50
C SER A 285 -8.20 8.21 -13.70
N VAL A 286 -8.89 8.52 -14.82
CA VAL A 286 -8.29 9.17 -16.00
C VAL A 286 -7.62 10.48 -15.59
N TRP A 287 -8.36 11.36 -14.92
CA TRP A 287 -7.84 12.67 -14.53
C TRP A 287 -6.72 12.56 -13.49
N ALA A 288 -6.84 11.65 -12.53
CA ALA A 288 -5.84 11.46 -11.51
C ALA A 288 -4.51 10.94 -12.09
N PHE A 289 -4.52 9.97 -13.02
CA PHE A 289 -3.30 9.52 -13.69
C PHE A 289 -2.71 10.61 -14.59
N LEU A 290 -3.52 11.31 -15.37
CA LEU A 290 -3.04 12.39 -16.23
C LEU A 290 -2.46 13.55 -15.41
N LEU A 291 -3.06 13.88 -14.26
CA LEU A 291 -2.55 14.92 -13.37
C LEU A 291 -1.21 14.54 -12.71
N SER A 292 -0.96 13.24 -12.48
CA SER A 292 0.33 12.77 -11.96
C SER A 292 1.49 13.09 -12.91
N THR A 293 1.20 13.11 -14.22
CA THR A 293 2.23 13.32 -15.26
C THR A 293 2.92 14.68 -15.17
N PRO A 294 2.25 15.84 -15.15
CA PRO A 294 2.94 17.13 -15.04
C PRO A 294 3.72 17.25 -13.72
N PHE A 295 3.21 16.74 -12.62
CA PHE A 295 3.93 16.76 -11.35
C PHE A 295 5.25 15.98 -11.41
N ILE A 296 5.26 14.77 -11.98
CA ILE A 296 6.50 14.00 -12.08
C ILE A 296 7.46 14.58 -13.10
N VAL A 297 6.97 15.11 -14.22
CA VAL A 297 7.83 15.80 -15.21
C VAL A 297 8.50 17.01 -14.58
N LEU A 298 7.74 17.87 -13.90
CA LEU A 298 8.28 19.04 -13.21
C LEU A 298 9.27 18.61 -12.11
N TYR A 299 8.96 17.56 -11.35
CA TYR A 299 9.90 17.03 -10.37
C TYR A 299 11.24 16.65 -11.02
N LEU A 300 11.22 15.89 -12.11
CA LEU A 300 12.43 15.44 -12.78
C LEU A 300 13.23 16.60 -13.44
N MET A 301 12.54 17.70 -13.81
CA MET A 301 13.20 18.90 -14.34
C MET A 301 13.89 19.74 -13.26
N PHE A 302 13.39 19.72 -12.03
CA PHE A 302 13.86 20.54 -10.92
C PHE A 302 14.35 19.71 -9.72
N ALA A 303 14.73 18.43 -9.94
CA ALA A 303 15.12 17.53 -8.88
C ALA A 303 16.38 17.95 -8.14
N ASP A 304 17.22 18.83 -8.72
CA ASP A 304 18.37 19.47 -8.12
C ASP A 304 17.99 20.54 -7.07
N HIS A 305 16.71 20.90 -6.94
CA HIS A 305 16.21 21.85 -5.97
C HIS A 305 15.43 21.15 -4.84
N ARG A 306 15.76 21.46 -3.58
CA ARG A 306 15.07 20.87 -2.42
C ARG A 306 13.54 21.06 -2.43
N THR A 307 13.07 22.20 -3.00
CA THR A 307 11.64 22.50 -3.11
C THR A 307 10.88 21.56 -4.05
N ALA A 308 11.57 20.88 -4.97
CA ALA A 308 10.95 19.92 -5.86
C ALA A 308 10.32 18.72 -5.12
N ALA A 309 10.75 18.42 -3.90
CA ALA A 309 10.12 17.38 -3.07
C ALA A 309 8.60 17.57 -2.89
N TRP A 310 8.10 18.82 -2.90
CA TRP A 310 6.66 19.11 -2.86
C TRP A 310 5.91 18.63 -4.11
N LEU A 311 6.58 18.54 -5.25
CA LEU A 311 5.99 17.99 -6.48
C LEU A 311 5.74 16.50 -6.33
N LEU A 312 6.58 15.77 -5.58
CA LEU A 312 6.33 14.35 -5.25
C LEU A 312 5.07 14.17 -4.41
N PHE A 313 4.74 15.12 -3.53
CA PHE A 313 3.44 15.11 -2.85
C PHE A 313 2.30 15.14 -3.87
N GLY A 314 2.37 16.02 -4.88
CA GLY A 314 1.38 16.09 -5.96
C GLY A 314 1.29 14.81 -6.78
N VAL A 315 2.44 14.17 -7.07
CA VAL A 315 2.48 12.86 -7.75
C VAL A 315 1.74 11.81 -6.93
N GLY A 316 2.10 11.65 -5.65
CA GLY A 316 1.47 10.68 -4.75
C GLY A 316 -0.02 10.94 -4.55
N PHE A 317 -0.39 12.23 -4.32
CA PHE A 317 -1.77 12.68 -4.17
C PHE A 317 -2.68 12.24 -5.33
N SER A 318 -2.16 12.26 -6.54
CA SER A 318 -2.92 11.89 -7.73
C SER A 318 -2.80 10.40 -8.05
N SER A 319 -1.58 9.86 -8.17
CA SER A 319 -1.34 8.49 -8.64
C SER A 319 -1.85 7.42 -7.68
N MET A 320 -1.62 7.59 -6.36
CA MET A 320 -2.11 6.63 -5.37
C MET A 320 -3.63 6.64 -5.25
N SER A 321 -4.25 7.81 -5.43
CA SER A 321 -5.70 7.91 -5.49
C SER A 321 -6.27 7.20 -6.71
N ALA A 322 -5.65 7.38 -7.88
CA ALA A 322 -6.04 6.68 -9.10
C ALA A 322 -5.90 5.15 -8.95
N TYR A 323 -4.85 4.69 -8.25
CA TYR A 323 -4.69 3.28 -7.93
C TYR A 323 -5.84 2.76 -7.06
N ILE A 324 -6.23 3.47 -6.00
CA ILE A 324 -7.35 3.08 -5.13
C ILE A 324 -8.66 3.01 -5.92
N LEU A 325 -8.93 3.98 -6.80
CA LEU A 325 -10.09 3.95 -7.70
C LEU A 325 -10.04 2.74 -8.66
N THR A 326 -8.84 2.37 -9.14
CA THR A 326 -8.65 1.17 -9.96
C THR A 326 -8.94 -0.10 -9.16
N VAL A 327 -8.60 -0.17 -7.88
CA VAL A 327 -8.96 -1.27 -6.97
C VAL A 327 -10.49 -1.37 -6.81
N THR A 328 -11.18 -0.24 -6.68
CA THR A 328 -12.67 -0.19 -6.64
C THR A 328 -13.26 -0.74 -7.94
N LEU A 329 -12.75 -0.31 -9.10
CA LEU A 329 -13.17 -0.84 -10.41
C LEU A 329 -12.92 -2.35 -10.55
N ALA A 330 -11.82 -2.86 -10.00
CA ALA A 330 -11.52 -4.29 -9.98
C ALA A 330 -12.53 -5.08 -9.14
N ARG A 331 -12.96 -4.52 -8.01
CA ARG A 331 -13.98 -5.11 -7.17
C ARG A 331 -15.31 -5.30 -7.92
N GLU A 332 -15.68 -4.34 -8.73
CA GLU A 332 -16.93 -4.32 -9.50
C GLU A 332 -16.83 -5.00 -10.87
N SER A 333 -15.63 -5.34 -11.32
CA SER A 333 -15.38 -5.92 -12.66
C SER A 333 -15.90 -7.37 -12.77
N ARG A 334 -16.06 -7.87 -14.01
CA ARG A 334 -16.43 -9.27 -14.33
C ARG A 334 -15.21 -10.09 -14.72
N GLY A 335 -15.27 -11.40 -14.50
CA GLY A 335 -14.24 -12.37 -14.86
C GLY A 335 -14.01 -13.35 -13.73
N PHE A 336 -12.87 -13.28 -13.07
CA PHE A 336 -12.56 -14.12 -11.92
C PHE A 336 -13.49 -13.84 -10.71
N ASN A 337 -13.53 -14.75 -9.73
CA ASN A 337 -14.20 -14.49 -8.46
C ASN A 337 -13.57 -13.28 -7.73
N LEU A 338 -14.28 -12.69 -6.79
CA LEU A 338 -13.86 -11.46 -6.11
C LEU A 338 -12.48 -11.60 -5.45
N GLY A 339 -12.24 -12.70 -4.72
CA GLY A 339 -10.97 -12.93 -4.03
C GLY A 339 -9.78 -12.94 -5.01
N ARG A 340 -9.92 -13.63 -6.16
CA ARG A 340 -8.86 -13.66 -7.18
C ARG A 340 -8.65 -12.31 -7.84
N ARG A 341 -9.71 -11.54 -8.11
CA ARG A 341 -9.59 -10.18 -8.65
C ARG A 341 -8.84 -9.26 -7.69
N MET A 342 -9.20 -9.31 -6.40
CA MET A 342 -8.53 -8.51 -5.37
C MET A 342 -7.07 -8.92 -5.20
N ALA A 343 -6.75 -10.22 -5.18
CA ALA A 343 -5.37 -10.71 -5.10
C ALA A 343 -4.53 -10.25 -6.30
N LEU A 344 -5.10 -10.27 -7.52
CA LEU A 344 -4.40 -9.86 -8.74
C LEU A 344 -4.23 -8.34 -8.84
N ILE A 345 -5.24 -7.53 -8.45
CA ILE A 345 -5.12 -6.07 -8.56
C ILE A 345 -4.23 -5.49 -7.45
N VAL A 346 -4.25 -6.06 -6.24
CA VAL A 346 -3.41 -5.59 -5.13
C VAL A 346 -2.04 -6.27 -5.17
N GLY A 347 -1.96 -7.60 -5.09
CA GLY A 347 -0.69 -8.31 -5.05
C GLY A 347 -0.02 -8.45 -6.43
N GLY A 348 -0.81 -8.75 -7.47
CA GLY A 348 -0.29 -9.01 -8.81
C GLY A 348 0.31 -7.75 -9.48
N THR A 349 -0.35 -6.59 -9.40
CA THR A 349 0.18 -5.35 -10.01
C THR A 349 1.46 -4.89 -9.34
N TRP A 350 1.52 -4.92 -7.99
CA TRP A 350 2.74 -4.56 -7.25
C TRP A 350 3.84 -5.62 -7.40
N GLY A 351 3.48 -6.91 -7.53
CA GLY A 351 4.41 -7.98 -7.84
C GLY A 351 5.07 -7.77 -9.21
N ILE A 352 4.30 -7.47 -10.27
CA ILE A 352 4.81 -7.12 -11.60
C ILE A 352 5.69 -5.88 -11.54
N ALA A 353 5.28 -4.85 -10.80
CA ALA A 353 6.05 -3.62 -10.65
C ALA A 353 7.40 -3.88 -9.94
N THR A 354 7.42 -4.75 -8.94
CA THR A 354 8.66 -5.16 -8.27
C THR A 354 9.57 -5.97 -9.19
N LEU A 355 9.02 -6.86 -10.02
CA LEU A 355 9.80 -7.57 -11.04
C LEU A 355 10.36 -6.60 -12.09
N ALA A 356 9.58 -5.59 -12.49
CA ALA A 356 10.08 -4.53 -13.39
C ALA A 356 11.23 -3.76 -12.75
N LEU A 357 11.19 -3.46 -11.45
CA LEU A 357 12.30 -2.85 -10.72
C LEU A 357 13.57 -3.72 -10.80
N MET A 358 13.44 -5.04 -10.60
CA MET A 358 14.59 -5.97 -10.67
C MET A 358 15.26 -5.99 -12.06
N VAL A 359 14.50 -5.69 -13.12
CA VAL A 359 15.01 -5.57 -14.49
C VAL A 359 15.60 -4.19 -14.76
N LEU A 360 14.97 -3.13 -14.22
CA LEU A 360 15.36 -1.75 -14.49
C LEU A 360 16.46 -1.23 -13.56
N ALA A 361 16.67 -1.84 -12.38
CA ALA A 361 17.80 -1.48 -11.52
C ALA A 361 19.17 -1.78 -12.16
N PRO A 362 19.40 -2.94 -12.81
CA PRO A 362 20.62 -3.16 -13.61
C PRO A 362 20.78 -2.15 -14.74
N LEU A 363 19.67 -1.72 -15.38
CA LEU A 363 19.74 -0.69 -16.42
C LEU A 363 20.21 0.65 -15.84
N ALA A 364 19.81 0.97 -14.60
CA ALA A 364 20.22 2.20 -13.91
C ALA A 364 21.73 2.23 -13.64
N ASP A 365 22.40 1.09 -13.42
CA ASP A 365 23.88 1.02 -13.32
C ASP A 365 24.58 1.50 -14.61
N TRP A 366 23.94 1.31 -15.78
CA TRP A 366 24.52 1.64 -17.08
C TRP A 366 24.20 3.05 -17.56
N VAL A 367 22.94 3.46 -17.38
CA VAL A 367 22.45 4.73 -17.96
C VAL A 367 22.20 5.81 -16.92
N GLY A 368 22.39 5.49 -15.64
CA GLY A 368 22.10 6.36 -14.49
C GLY A 368 20.64 6.27 -14.03
N THR A 369 20.45 6.43 -12.73
CA THR A 369 19.14 6.34 -12.07
C THR A 369 18.17 7.39 -12.60
N GLY A 370 18.67 8.61 -12.87
CA GLY A 370 17.87 9.72 -13.42
C GLY A 370 17.23 9.39 -14.77
N LEU A 371 17.92 8.65 -15.67
CA LEU A 371 17.35 8.28 -16.96
C LEU A 371 16.26 7.24 -16.81
N VAL A 372 16.42 6.27 -15.90
CA VAL A 372 15.38 5.28 -15.58
C VAL A 372 14.13 5.96 -15.01
N LEU A 373 14.30 6.94 -14.12
CA LEU A 373 13.19 7.72 -13.58
C LEU A 373 12.44 8.54 -14.65
N LYS A 374 13.12 8.98 -15.72
CA LYS A 374 12.48 9.67 -16.85
C LYS A 374 11.49 8.79 -17.63
N LEU A 375 11.47 7.46 -17.40
CA LEU A 375 10.45 6.58 -17.95
C LEU A 375 9.12 6.64 -17.19
N THR A 376 9.12 7.13 -15.94
CA THR A 376 7.93 7.08 -15.06
C THR A 376 6.74 7.91 -15.54
N PRO A 377 6.89 9.09 -16.20
CA PRO A 377 5.75 9.80 -16.77
C PRO A 377 4.98 8.94 -17.78
N ALA A 378 5.68 8.11 -18.58
CA ALA A 378 5.05 7.28 -19.59
C ALA A 378 4.06 6.27 -19.00
N GLY A 379 4.36 5.67 -17.85
CA GLY A 379 3.44 4.71 -17.22
C GLY A 379 2.15 5.38 -16.73
N TYR A 380 2.21 6.59 -16.21
CA TYR A 380 1.00 7.34 -15.84
C TYR A 380 0.18 7.77 -17.07
N VAL A 381 0.85 8.22 -18.13
CA VAL A 381 0.19 8.54 -19.42
C VAL A 381 -0.49 7.30 -19.97
N LEU A 382 0.20 6.15 -20.04
CA LEU A 382 -0.38 4.90 -20.52
C LEU A 382 -1.60 4.47 -19.70
N SER A 383 -1.51 4.53 -18.36
CA SER A 383 -2.64 4.23 -17.48
C SER A 383 -3.82 5.17 -17.71
N GLY A 384 -3.56 6.47 -17.86
CA GLY A 384 -4.57 7.47 -18.18
C GLY A 384 -5.23 7.23 -19.54
N LEU A 385 -4.43 6.91 -20.57
CA LEU A 385 -4.93 6.61 -21.92
C LEU A 385 -5.74 5.31 -21.96
N PHE A 386 -5.29 4.24 -21.28
CA PHE A 386 -6.07 3.01 -21.17
C PHE A 386 -7.38 3.24 -20.45
N ALA A 387 -7.38 3.97 -19.33
CA ALA A 387 -8.59 4.35 -18.62
C ALA A 387 -9.53 5.19 -19.51
N PHE A 388 -9.00 6.15 -20.25
CA PHE A 388 -9.77 6.96 -21.20
C PHE A 388 -10.35 6.14 -22.35
N GLN A 389 -9.58 5.20 -22.92
CA GLN A 389 -10.07 4.30 -23.96
C GLN A 389 -11.23 3.43 -23.43
N VAL A 390 -11.08 2.90 -22.21
CA VAL A 390 -12.14 2.11 -21.57
C VAL A 390 -13.37 2.97 -21.30
N LEU A 391 -13.20 4.23 -20.86
CA LEU A 391 -14.28 5.18 -20.64
C LEU A 391 -15.06 5.47 -21.93
N ARG A 392 -14.36 5.65 -23.07
CA ARG A 392 -14.99 5.83 -24.39
C ARG A 392 -15.81 4.61 -24.84
N GLN A 393 -15.32 3.41 -24.54
CA GLN A 393 -16.02 2.17 -24.88
C GLN A 393 -17.21 1.88 -23.98
N HIS A 394 -17.22 2.43 -22.77
CA HIS A 394 -18.23 2.21 -21.74
C HIS A 394 -18.72 3.53 -21.13
N PRO A 395 -19.33 4.45 -21.92
CA PRO A 395 -19.67 5.81 -21.47
C PRO A 395 -20.73 5.87 -20.36
N ARG A 396 -21.39 4.75 -20.04
CA ARG A 396 -22.48 4.63 -19.06
C ARG A 396 -22.12 3.79 -17.82
N VAL A 397 -20.85 3.73 -17.43
CA VAL A 397 -20.49 3.27 -16.09
C VAL A 397 -20.87 4.39 -15.11
N GLU A 398 -22.18 4.52 -14.83
CA GLU A 398 -22.68 5.50 -13.88
C GLU A 398 -22.29 5.13 -12.45
N PRO A 399 -22.03 6.15 -11.58
CA PRO A 399 -21.88 5.90 -10.15
C PRO A 399 -23.12 5.18 -9.62
N VAL A 400 -22.91 4.19 -8.77
CA VAL A 400 -24.02 3.49 -8.09
C VAL A 400 -24.71 4.49 -7.16
N ARG A 401 -25.79 5.11 -7.60
CA ARG A 401 -26.68 5.98 -6.81
C ARG A 401 -27.53 5.18 -5.82
N ALA A 402 -26.98 4.13 -5.21
CA ALA A 402 -27.75 3.28 -4.30
C ALA A 402 -28.12 3.99 -2.99
N ILE A 403 -27.31 4.95 -2.53
CA ILE A 403 -27.53 5.61 -1.23
C ILE A 403 -28.56 6.74 -1.34
N THR A 404 -28.61 7.46 -2.45
CA THR A 404 -29.54 8.58 -2.63
C THR A 404 -30.99 8.08 -2.76
N ARG A 405 -31.21 6.90 -3.36
CA ARG A 405 -32.53 6.33 -3.52
C ARG A 405 -33.18 5.87 -2.21
N ILE A 406 -32.37 5.41 -1.25
CA ILE A 406 -32.85 5.00 0.08
C ILE A 406 -33.31 6.22 0.91
N MET A 407 -32.70 7.40 0.69
CA MET A 407 -33.09 8.63 1.37
C MET A 407 -34.34 9.30 0.75
N GLU A 408 -34.68 8.95 -0.49
CA GLU A 408 -35.84 9.50 -1.22
C GLU A 408 -37.08 8.61 -1.14
N LEU A 409 -36.97 7.39 -0.56
CA LEU A 409 -38.13 6.53 -0.36
C LEU A 409 -39.02 7.06 0.78
N PRO A 410 -40.35 7.06 0.62
CA PRO A 410 -41.29 7.32 1.71
C PRO A 410 -41.07 6.34 2.87
N GLY A 411 -41.34 6.78 4.10
CA GLY A 411 -40.93 6.08 5.34
C GLY A 411 -41.32 4.60 5.48
N GLU A 412 -42.34 4.12 4.75
CA GLU A 412 -42.75 2.71 4.76
C GLU A 412 -41.93 1.79 3.87
N GLU A 413 -41.27 2.30 2.82
CA GLU A 413 -40.36 1.51 1.97
C GLU A 413 -38.91 1.46 2.50
N ARG A 414 -38.54 2.31 3.47
CA ARG A 414 -37.23 2.28 4.12
C ARG A 414 -37.00 1.07 5.05
N ALA A 415 -38.08 0.46 5.50
CA ALA A 415 -38.05 -0.68 6.42
C ALA A 415 -37.94 -2.04 5.70
N SER A 416 -38.10 -2.08 4.37
CA SER A 416 -38.08 -3.30 3.55
C SER A 416 -36.92 -3.39 2.54
N ALA A 417 -36.06 -2.38 2.45
CA ALA A 417 -34.87 -2.34 1.62
C ALA A 417 -33.59 -2.47 2.49
#